data_5c2fe7a6b849089202382f34ee18af57
#
_entry.id   5c2fe7a6b849089202382f34ee18af57
#
_cell.length_a   1.000
_cell.length_b   1.000
_cell.length_c   1.000
_cell.angle_alpha   90.00
_cell.angle_beta   90.00
_cell.angle_gamma   90.00
#
_symmetry.space_group_name_H-M   'P 1'
#
loop_
_entity.id
_entity.type
_entity.pdbx_description
1 polymer ?
#
loop_
_entity_poly.entity_id
_entity_poly.type
_entity_poly.pdbx_seq_one_letter_code
_entity_poly.pdbx_strand_id
1 'polypeptide(L)'
;FLSVQENVDPERIGIIGICGWGGMAINAAAIDTRIKATAAMTMYDMTRVTANGYFDSEDSEQARFGKRKALNAQRTEDYRSGTYALAGGVVDPLPEDAPQFVKDYYAYYKTPRGYHPRSLNSSNGWNVTSSLPFMNLPILQYASEIRSAVLLVHGEKAHSRYFSESVYKKLTGDNKELRIIPGASHTDLYDRMSLIPFEKLNAFFQENLK
;
A
#
# COMPACT_ATOMS: atom_id res chain seq x y z
N PHE A 1 -2.57 -20.16 -9.26
CA PHE A 1 -2.37 -21.21 -8.23
C PHE A 1 -3.69 -21.56 -7.55
N LEU A 2 -4.36 -20.63 -6.84
CA LEU A 2 -5.58 -20.93 -6.08
C LEU A 2 -6.68 -21.56 -6.92
N SER A 3 -6.90 -21.07 -8.13
CA SER A 3 -7.99 -21.56 -9.01
C SER A 3 -7.84 -23.01 -9.49
N VAL A 4 -6.73 -23.67 -9.19
CA VAL A 4 -6.49 -25.09 -9.55
C VAL A 4 -6.30 -25.98 -8.32
N GLN A 5 -6.58 -25.46 -7.12
CA GLN A 5 -6.52 -26.25 -5.89
C GLN A 5 -7.86 -26.97 -5.69
N GLU A 6 -7.83 -28.24 -5.33
CA GLU A 6 -9.04 -29.08 -5.15
C GLU A 6 -9.99 -28.56 -4.05
N ASN A 7 -9.45 -27.88 -3.06
CA ASN A 7 -10.20 -27.33 -1.92
C ASN A 7 -10.56 -25.86 -2.06
N VAL A 8 -10.37 -25.27 -3.24
CA VAL A 8 -10.69 -23.85 -3.53
C VAL A 8 -11.74 -23.78 -4.64
N ASP A 9 -12.82 -23.07 -4.38
CA ASP A 9 -13.78 -22.70 -5.40
C ASP A 9 -13.21 -21.55 -6.25
N PRO A 10 -12.90 -21.79 -7.54
CA PRO A 10 -12.29 -20.78 -8.40
C PRO A 10 -13.20 -19.55 -8.66
N GLU A 11 -14.52 -19.71 -8.48
CA GLU A 11 -15.47 -18.60 -8.65
C GLU A 11 -15.64 -17.76 -7.37
N ARG A 12 -15.00 -18.15 -6.27
CA ARG A 12 -15.12 -17.50 -4.96
C ARG A 12 -13.79 -17.01 -4.40
N ILE A 13 -12.97 -16.41 -5.24
CA ILE A 13 -11.65 -15.89 -4.86
C ILE A 13 -11.78 -14.41 -4.50
N GLY A 14 -11.37 -14.06 -3.27
CA GLY A 14 -11.22 -12.70 -2.79
C GLY A 14 -9.77 -12.37 -2.44
N ILE A 15 -9.49 -11.07 -2.30
CA ILE A 15 -8.17 -10.58 -1.90
C ILE A 15 -8.29 -9.51 -0.81
N ILE A 16 -7.39 -9.57 0.17
CA ILE A 16 -7.17 -8.48 1.14
C ILE A 16 -5.76 -7.96 0.93
N GLY A 17 -5.65 -6.65 0.70
CA GLY A 17 -4.37 -5.96 0.64
C GLY A 17 -4.25 -4.94 1.76
N ILE A 18 -3.10 -4.88 2.43
CA ILE A 18 -2.84 -3.98 3.55
C ILE A 18 -1.67 -3.06 3.21
N CYS A 19 -1.76 -1.76 3.49
CA CYS A 19 -0.71 -0.77 3.23
C CYS A 19 -0.36 -0.70 1.73
N GLY A 20 0.91 -0.82 1.36
CA GLY A 20 1.36 -0.88 -0.04
C GLY A 20 0.68 -1.98 -0.86
N TRP A 21 0.42 -3.12 -0.22
CA TRP A 21 -0.30 -4.22 -0.86
C TRP A 21 -1.80 -3.94 -1.04
N GLY A 22 -2.36 -2.94 -0.34
CA GLY A 22 -3.71 -2.43 -0.62
C GLY A 22 -3.82 -1.83 -2.02
N GLY A 23 -2.87 -0.98 -2.42
CA GLY A 23 -2.79 -0.46 -3.79
C GLY A 23 -2.56 -1.56 -4.82
N MET A 24 -1.67 -2.52 -4.52
CA MET A 24 -1.42 -3.67 -5.39
C MET A 24 -2.64 -4.59 -5.51
N ALA A 25 -3.45 -4.77 -4.45
CA ALA A 25 -4.69 -5.55 -4.52
C ALA A 25 -5.73 -4.90 -5.45
N ILE A 26 -5.86 -3.57 -5.42
CA ILE A 26 -6.70 -2.83 -6.38
C ILE A 26 -6.20 -3.02 -7.81
N ASN A 27 -4.88 -2.94 -8.02
CA ASN A 27 -4.31 -3.20 -9.34
C ASN A 27 -4.57 -4.65 -9.81
N ALA A 28 -4.42 -5.63 -8.90
CA ALA A 28 -4.71 -7.02 -9.21
C ALA A 28 -6.17 -7.24 -9.60
N ALA A 29 -7.11 -6.59 -8.92
CA ALA A 29 -8.54 -6.65 -9.25
C ALA A 29 -8.87 -6.03 -10.62
N ALA A 30 -8.09 -5.03 -11.06
CA ALA A 30 -8.24 -4.45 -12.40
C ALA A 30 -7.71 -5.38 -13.52
N ILE A 31 -6.74 -6.25 -13.21
CA ILE A 31 -6.11 -7.16 -14.16
C ILE A 31 -6.78 -8.52 -14.18
N ASP A 32 -7.10 -9.07 -12.99
CA ASP A 32 -7.57 -10.45 -12.84
C ASP A 32 -9.07 -10.49 -12.48
N THR A 33 -9.89 -10.76 -13.47
CA THR A 33 -11.36 -10.82 -13.33
C THR A 33 -11.87 -12.01 -12.51
N ARG A 34 -11.00 -12.94 -12.12
CA ARG A 34 -11.32 -14.04 -11.19
C ARG A 34 -11.40 -13.56 -9.74
N ILE A 35 -10.84 -12.39 -9.43
CA ILE A 35 -10.99 -11.76 -8.11
C ILE A 35 -12.39 -11.14 -8.03
N LYS A 36 -13.26 -11.74 -7.19
CA LYS A 36 -14.66 -11.34 -7.06
C LYS A 36 -14.89 -10.27 -5.99
N ALA A 37 -14.03 -10.20 -4.98
CA ALA A 37 -14.10 -9.23 -3.89
C ALA A 37 -12.72 -8.79 -3.45
N THR A 38 -12.51 -7.50 -3.30
CA THR A 38 -11.23 -6.89 -2.91
C THR A 38 -11.44 -5.99 -1.70
N ALA A 39 -10.76 -6.28 -0.59
CA ALA A 39 -10.67 -5.37 0.55
C ALA A 39 -9.26 -4.73 0.60
N ALA A 40 -9.17 -3.41 0.51
CA ALA A 40 -7.92 -2.67 0.64
C ALA A 40 -7.92 -1.90 1.97
N MET A 41 -7.09 -2.38 2.90
CA MET A 41 -6.97 -1.83 4.25
C MET A 41 -5.84 -0.83 4.33
N THR A 42 -6.14 0.38 4.82
CA THR A 42 -5.12 1.42 5.00
C THR A 42 -4.16 1.53 3.80
N MET A 43 -4.74 1.49 2.58
CA MET A 43 -3.98 1.34 1.35
C MET A 43 -3.00 2.49 1.12
N TYR A 44 -1.94 2.15 0.40
CA TYR A 44 -0.86 3.05 0.07
C TYR A 44 -0.52 2.89 -1.42
N ASP A 45 -0.52 3.98 -2.16
CA ASP A 45 -0.05 3.97 -3.54
C ASP A 45 1.46 4.26 -3.57
N MET A 46 2.25 3.18 -3.46
CA MET A 46 3.70 3.27 -3.47
C MET A 46 4.25 3.87 -4.77
N THR A 47 3.54 3.72 -5.86
CA THR A 47 3.97 4.23 -7.17
C THR A 47 3.75 5.73 -7.28
N ARG A 48 2.60 6.23 -6.82
CA ARG A 48 2.29 7.66 -6.77
C ARG A 48 3.22 8.41 -5.82
N VAL A 49 3.44 7.90 -4.61
CA VAL A 49 4.33 8.59 -3.65
C VAL A 49 5.78 8.59 -4.13
N THR A 50 6.23 7.53 -4.78
CA THR A 50 7.58 7.49 -5.35
C THR A 50 7.75 8.52 -6.47
N ALA A 51 6.75 8.64 -7.33
CA ALA A 51 6.79 9.58 -8.44
C ALA A 51 6.61 11.04 -7.99
N ASN A 52 5.63 11.29 -7.11
CA ASN A 52 5.09 12.63 -6.84
C ASN A 52 5.34 13.14 -5.42
N GLY A 53 5.93 12.32 -4.53
CA GLY A 53 6.05 12.65 -3.10
C GLY A 53 4.71 12.51 -2.35
N TYR A 54 4.75 12.75 -1.03
CA TYR A 54 3.54 12.78 -0.22
C TYR A 54 2.65 13.95 -0.61
N PHE A 55 1.36 13.72 -0.71
CA PHE A 55 0.36 14.72 -1.11
C PHE A 55 0.65 15.38 -2.46
N ASP A 56 1.37 14.64 -3.34
CA ASP A 56 1.82 15.13 -4.65
C ASP A 56 2.67 16.41 -4.59
N SER A 57 3.37 16.63 -3.48
CA SER A 57 4.18 17.83 -3.24
C SER A 57 5.34 18.01 -4.23
N GLU A 58 5.71 16.96 -4.95
CA GLU A 58 6.79 16.93 -5.94
C GLU A 58 6.28 16.51 -7.34
N ASP A 59 4.98 16.71 -7.60
CA ASP A 59 4.36 16.36 -8.89
C ASP A 59 4.75 17.35 -9.98
N SER A 60 5.98 17.20 -10.47
CA SER A 60 6.48 17.93 -11.64
C SER A 60 7.39 17.05 -12.49
N GLU A 61 7.45 17.36 -13.79
CA GLU A 61 8.38 16.68 -14.71
C GLU A 61 9.83 16.82 -14.23
N GLN A 62 10.21 18.03 -13.83
CA GLN A 62 11.57 18.33 -13.37
C GLN A 62 11.93 17.53 -12.12
N ALA A 63 11.04 17.42 -11.13
CA ALA A 63 11.28 16.62 -9.92
C ALA A 63 11.44 15.14 -10.26
N ARG A 64 10.55 14.58 -11.09
CA ARG A 64 10.64 13.19 -11.55
C ARG A 64 11.90 12.94 -12.38
N PHE A 65 12.30 13.87 -13.26
CA PHE A 65 13.54 13.74 -14.01
C PHE A 65 14.76 13.73 -13.09
N GLY A 66 14.81 14.63 -12.10
CA GLY A 66 15.88 14.67 -11.10
C GLY A 66 16.02 13.36 -10.33
N LYS A 67 14.89 12.80 -9.84
CA LYS A 67 14.84 11.49 -9.18
C LYS A 67 15.38 10.37 -10.09
N ARG A 68 14.90 10.28 -11.34
CA ARG A 68 15.38 9.27 -12.31
C ARG A 68 16.85 9.40 -12.56
N LYS A 69 17.36 10.62 -12.74
CA LYS A 69 18.80 10.88 -12.97
C LYS A 69 19.65 10.38 -11.79
N ALA A 70 19.24 10.68 -10.55
CA ALA A 70 19.93 10.24 -9.36
C ALA A 70 19.92 8.70 -9.22
N LEU A 71 18.74 8.08 -9.38
CA LEU A 71 18.60 6.61 -9.29
C LEU A 71 19.38 5.88 -10.40
N ASN A 72 19.45 6.41 -11.61
CA ASN A 72 20.24 5.82 -12.69
C ASN A 72 21.74 5.96 -12.43
N ALA A 73 22.20 7.08 -11.88
CA ALA A 73 23.60 7.24 -11.44
C ALA A 73 23.94 6.21 -10.34
N GLN A 74 23.04 6.03 -9.36
CA GLN A 74 23.22 5.05 -8.30
C GLN A 74 23.28 3.61 -8.84
N ARG A 75 22.45 3.24 -9.82
CA ARG A 75 22.55 1.91 -10.46
C ARG A 75 23.91 1.65 -11.09
N THR A 76 24.49 2.68 -11.70
CA THR A 76 25.84 2.57 -12.28
C THR A 76 26.88 2.37 -11.19
N GLU A 77 26.76 3.08 -10.08
CA GLU A 77 27.68 2.96 -8.95
C GLU A 77 27.54 1.61 -8.23
N ASP A 78 26.33 1.15 -8.00
CA ASP A 78 26.06 -0.18 -7.42
C ASP A 78 26.73 -1.28 -8.24
N TYR A 79 26.65 -1.18 -9.58
CA TYR A 79 27.29 -2.16 -10.47
C TYR A 79 28.83 -2.09 -10.40
N ARG A 80 29.41 -0.89 -10.35
CA ARG A 80 30.87 -0.70 -10.28
C ARG A 80 31.46 -1.20 -8.97
N SER A 81 30.78 -0.90 -7.87
CA SER A 81 31.24 -1.27 -6.52
C SER A 81 30.95 -2.72 -6.15
N GLY A 82 30.02 -3.38 -6.86
CA GLY A 82 29.53 -4.71 -6.50
C GLY A 82 28.70 -4.72 -5.21
N THR A 83 28.23 -3.56 -4.76
CA THR A 83 27.41 -3.39 -3.56
C THR A 83 26.17 -2.56 -3.91
N TYR A 84 25.14 -2.64 -3.05
CA TYR A 84 23.89 -1.92 -3.26
C TYR A 84 23.68 -0.86 -2.18
N ALA A 85 23.42 0.38 -2.60
CA ALA A 85 23.00 1.42 -1.67
C ALA A 85 21.60 1.12 -1.12
N LEU A 86 21.45 1.23 0.19
CA LEU A 86 20.16 1.03 0.85
C LEU A 86 19.49 2.37 1.11
N ALA A 87 18.21 2.47 0.75
CA ALA A 87 17.31 3.44 1.32
C ALA A 87 17.05 3.05 2.78
N GLY A 88 16.93 4.01 3.68
CA GLY A 88 16.59 3.72 5.07
C GLY A 88 15.25 2.98 5.17
N GLY A 89 15.11 2.10 6.14
CA GLY A 89 13.82 1.55 6.53
C GLY A 89 13.01 2.56 7.34
N VAL A 90 12.23 2.09 8.29
CA VAL A 90 11.62 2.99 9.28
C VAL A 90 12.72 3.65 10.11
N VAL A 91 12.64 4.97 10.24
CA VAL A 91 13.68 5.78 10.88
C VAL A 91 14.00 5.31 12.32
N ASP A 92 15.30 5.23 12.65
CA ASP A 92 15.80 4.89 13.97
C ASP A 92 17.23 5.46 14.12
N PRO A 93 17.52 6.31 15.11
CA PRO A 93 16.62 6.76 16.18
C PRO A 93 15.51 7.69 15.67
N LEU A 94 14.38 7.73 16.40
CA LEU A 94 13.26 8.61 16.08
C LEU A 94 13.64 10.08 16.33
N PRO A 95 13.59 10.99 15.33
CA PRO A 95 13.80 12.41 15.54
C PRO A 95 12.75 13.01 16.48
N GLU A 96 13.17 13.96 17.32
CA GLU A 96 12.29 14.60 18.31
C GLU A 96 11.12 15.33 17.65
N ASP A 97 11.38 16.02 16.54
CA ASP A 97 10.41 16.79 15.76
C ASP A 97 9.72 15.97 14.65
N ALA A 98 9.86 14.64 14.66
CA ALA A 98 9.28 13.78 13.63
C ALA A 98 7.76 14.00 13.50
N PRO A 99 7.22 14.05 12.27
CA PRO A 99 5.78 14.08 12.03
C PRO A 99 5.05 12.90 12.69
N GLN A 100 3.78 13.07 13.03
CA GLN A 100 3.02 12.06 13.77
C GLN A 100 3.04 10.69 13.06
N PHE A 101 2.88 10.65 11.75
CA PHE A 101 2.89 9.37 11.04
C PHE A 101 4.25 8.65 11.10
N VAL A 102 5.36 9.38 11.18
CA VAL A 102 6.70 8.79 11.39
C VAL A 102 6.79 8.19 12.79
N LYS A 103 6.25 8.88 13.81
CA LYS A 103 6.13 8.36 15.17
C LYS A 103 5.28 7.08 15.23
N ASP A 104 4.17 7.06 14.50
CA ASP A 104 3.28 5.89 14.41
C ASP A 104 3.99 4.68 13.76
N TYR A 105 4.75 4.90 12.69
CA TYR A 105 5.53 3.84 12.05
C TYR A 105 6.66 3.35 12.97
N TYR A 106 7.39 4.25 13.63
CA TYR A 106 8.41 3.88 14.61
C TYR A 106 7.80 3.03 15.74
N ALA A 107 6.68 3.50 16.33
CA ALA A 107 5.99 2.81 17.40
C ALA A 107 5.53 1.39 17.02
N TYR A 108 5.20 1.17 15.73
CA TYR A 108 4.88 -0.17 15.24
C TYR A 108 6.14 -0.98 14.93
N TYR A 109 6.99 -0.52 14.03
CA TYR A 109 8.06 -1.34 13.43
C TYR A 109 9.34 -1.44 14.27
N LYS A 110 9.59 -0.47 15.18
CA LYS A 110 10.83 -0.40 15.97
C LYS A 110 10.64 -0.73 17.44
N THR A 111 9.46 -1.17 17.85
CA THR A 111 9.14 -1.58 19.22
C THR A 111 8.57 -3.01 19.23
N PRO A 112 8.45 -3.65 20.41
CA PRO A 112 7.84 -4.99 20.52
C PRO A 112 6.42 -5.10 19.97
N ARG A 113 5.75 -3.97 19.66
CA ARG A 113 4.40 -3.96 19.08
C ARG A 113 4.34 -4.71 17.74
N GLY A 114 5.27 -4.49 16.84
CA GLY A 114 5.27 -5.13 15.52
C GLY A 114 6.67 -5.44 14.96
N TYR A 115 7.72 -5.23 15.77
CA TYR A 115 9.07 -5.59 15.35
C TYR A 115 9.21 -7.10 15.14
N HIS A 116 9.84 -7.46 14.03
CA HIS A 116 10.23 -8.84 13.78
C HIS A 116 11.61 -8.92 13.11
N PRO A 117 12.54 -9.77 13.57
CA PRO A 117 13.91 -9.82 13.06
C PRO A 117 14.00 -10.20 11.59
N ARG A 118 13.00 -10.89 11.02
CA ARG A 118 12.92 -11.19 9.59
C ARG A 118 12.31 -10.08 8.74
N SER A 119 11.89 -8.96 9.35
CA SER A 119 11.38 -7.80 8.63
C SER A 119 12.54 -6.90 8.17
N LEU A 120 13.36 -7.39 7.26
CA LEU A 120 14.61 -6.75 6.85
C LEU A 120 14.40 -5.35 6.27
N ASN A 121 13.39 -5.17 5.45
CA ASN A 121 13.13 -3.88 4.79
C ASN A 121 12.71 -2.80 5.80
N SER A 122 11.93 -3.14 6.82
CA SER A 122 11.56 -2.19 7.87
C SER A 122 12.71 -1.90 8.83
N SER A 123 13.61 -2.87 9.03
CA SER A 123 14.72 -2.78 9.97
C SER A 123 15.97 -2.15 9.37
N ASN A 124 16.35 -2.55 8.14
CA ASN A 124 17.61 -2.19 7.51
C ASN A 124 17.45 -1.38 6.22
N GLY A 125 16.23 -1.29 5.69
CA GLY A 125 15.96 -0.64 4.42
C GLY A 125 15.92 -1.61 3.23
N TRP A 126 15.78 -1.04 2.06
CA TRP A 126 15.71 -1.75 0.78
C TRP A 126 16.68 -1.12 -0.22
N ASN A 127 16.98 -1.82 -1.29
CA ASN A 127 17.80 -1.26 -2.37
C ASN A 127 17.17 0.03 -2.90
N VAL A 128 17.89 1.14 -2.82
CA VAL A 128 17.37 2.47 -3.17
C VAL A 128 16.88 2.54 -4.62
N THR A 129 17.56 1.80 -5.53
CA THR A 129 17.20 1.80 -6.95
C THR A 129 15.97 0.96 -7.28
N SER A 130 15.44 0.17 -6.31
CA SER A 130 14.20 -0.60 -6.48
C SER A 130 12.97 0.30 -6.67
N SER A 131 13.05 1.56 -6.27
CA SER A 131 11.97 2.53 -6.48
C SER A 131 11.82 3.02 -7.92
N LEU A 132 12.86 2.87 -8.75
CA LEU A 132 12.86 3.40 -10.13
C LEU A 132 11.71 2.86 -11.01
N PRO A 133 11.40 1.56 -11.06
CA PRO A 133 10.26 1.07 -11.83
C PRO A 133 8.91 1.60 -11.33
N PHE A 134 8.76 1.87 -10.04
CA PHE A 134 7.52 2.42 -9.49
C PHE A 134 7.15 3.79 -10.05
N MET A 135 8.13 4.58 -10.46
CA MET A 135 7.89 5.89 -11.06
C MET A 135 7.18 5.81 -12.43
N ASN A 136 7.18 4.64 -13.06
CA ASN A 136 6.55 4.40 -14.36
C ASN A 136 5.40 3.38 -14.30
N LEU A 137 4.91 3.05 -13.11
CA LEU A 137 3.88 2.05 -12.90
C LEU A 137 2.65 2.66 -12.20
N PRO A 138 1.74 3.32 -12.94
CA PRO A 138 0.54 3.90 -12.33
C PRO A 138 -0.50 2.81 -12.01
N ILE A 139 -0.32 2.12 -10.89
CA ILE A 139 -1.11 0.93 -10.51
C ILE A 139 -2.63 1.17 -10.40
N LEU A 140 -3.07 2.41 -10.24
CA LEU A 140 -4.48 2.76 -10.12
C LEU A 140 -5.05 3.36 -11.42
N GLN A 141 -4.35 3.19 -12.55
CA GLN A 141 -4.77 3.76 -13.83
C GLN A 141 -6.13 3.22 -14.28
N TYR A 142 -6.34 1.91 -14.16
CA TYR A 142 -7.53 1.21 -14.61
C TYR A 142 -8.51 0.85 -13.49
N ALA A 143 -8.42 1.52 -12.34
CA ALA A 143 -9.32 1.28 -11.22
C ALA A 143 -10.80 1.47 -11.57
N SER A 144 -11.11 2.36 -12.52
CA SER A 144 -12.49 2.59 -13.01
C SER A 144 -13.08 1.41 -13.79
N GLU A 145 -12.25 0.47 -14.22
CA GLU A 145 -12.69 -0.70 -14.99
C GLU A 145 -13.00 -1.93 -14.10
N ILE A 146 -12.73 -1.84 -12.80
CA ILE A 146 -12.99 -2.91 -11.83
C ILE A 146 -14.50 -3.11 -11.67
N ARG A 147 -15.01 -4.28 -12.10
CA ARG A 147 -16.42 -4.63 -11.98
C ARG A 147 -16.73 -5.41 -10.69
N SER A 148 -15.75 -6.12 -10.15
CA SER A 148 -15.90 -6.85 -8.88
C SER A 148 -16.08 -5.93 -7.68
N ALA A 149 -16.58 -6.45 -6.56
CA ALA A 149 -16.80 -5.67 -5.35
C ALA A 149 -15.49 -5.15 -4.74
N VAL A 150 -15.50 -3.89 -4.26
CA VAL A 150 -14.35 -3.27 -3.60
C VAL A 150 -14.76 -2.60 -2.31
N LEU A 151 -14.08 -2.95 -1.21
CA LEU A 151 -14.17 -2.30 0.08
C LEU A 151 -12.82 -1.64 0.42
N LEU A 152 -12.83 -0.32 0.56
CA LEU A 152 -11.69 0.44 1.06
C LEU A 152 -11.92 0.74 2.54
N VAL A 153 -10.95 0.40 3.40
CA VAL A 153 -10.99 0.73 4.83
C VAL A 153 -9.76 1.57 5.17
N HIS A 154 -9.97 2.75 5.76
CA HIS A 154 -8.86 3.65 6.10
C HIS A 154 -9.07 4.34 7.44
N GLY A 155 -7.98 4.63 8.15
CA GLY A 155 -8.03 5.39 9.38
C GLY A 155 -8.25 6.90 9.11
N GLU A 156 -9.09 7.53 9.94
CA GLU A 156 -9.40 8.96 9.81
C GLU A 156 -8.14 9.83 9.91
N LYS A 157 -7.22 9.48 10.84
CA LYS A 157 -5.98 10.22 11.11
C LYS A 157 -4.78 9.73 10.29
N ALA A 158 -4.99 8.74 9.42
CA ALA A 158 -3.91 8.22 8.61
C ALA A 158 -3.45 9.26 7.56
N HIS A 159 -2.16 9.55 7.53
CA HIS A 159 -1.54 10.45 6.54
C HIS A 159 -1.77 9.97 5.09
N SER A 160 -1.97 8.67 4.90
CA SER A 160 -2.20 8.00 3.62
C SER A 160 -3.68 7.93 3.19
N ARG A 161 -4.60 8.49 3.97
CA ARG A 161 -6.04 8.41 3.72
C ARG A 161 -6.42 8.92 2.32
N TYR A 162 -5.74 9.95 1.84
CA TYR A 162 -5.99 10.53 0.51
C TYR A 162 -5.81 9.54 -0.65
N PHE A 163 -5.01 8.49 -0.50
CA PHE A 163 -4.91 7.43 -1.52
C PHE A 163 -6.24 6.68 -1.66
N SER A 164 -6.85 6.25 -0.55
CA SER A 164 -8.16 5.57 -0.59
C SER A 164 -9.25 6.49 -1.11
N GLU A 165 -9.27 7.75 -0.70
CA GLU A 165 -10.24 8.72 -1.19
C GLU A 165 -10.08 8.99 -2.70
N SER A 166 -8.83 9.04 -3.18
CA SER A 166 -8.54 9.24 -4.59
C SER A 166 -8.96 8.05 -5.45
N VAL A 167 -8.68 6.83 -5.01
CA VAL A 167 -9.09 5.64 -5.77
C VAL A 167 -10.60 5.44 -5.72
N TYR A 168 -11.24 5.70 -4.57
CA TYR A 168 -12.69 5.61 -4.44
C TYR A 168 -13.43 6.47 -5.48
N LYS A 169 -12.92 7.68 -5.73
CA LYS A 169 -13.45 8.58 -6.76
C LYS A 169 -13.31 8.05 -8.19
N LYS A 170 -12.37 7.13 -8.43
CA LYS A 170 -12.17 6.49 -9.74
C LYS A 170 -13.04 5.25 -9.92
N LEU A 171 -13.35 4.54 -8.81
CA LEU A 171 -14.15 3.33 -8.87
C LEU A 171 -15.57 3.64 -9.36
N THR A 172 -16.12 2.74 -10.19
CA THR A 172 -17.45 2.84 -10.79
C THR A 172 -18.34 1.69 -10.34
N GLY A 173 -19.65 1.86 -10.43
CA GLY A 173 -20.64 0.87 -9.98
C GLY A 173 -21.05 1.05 -8.52
N ASP A 174 -22.06 0.30 -8.10
CA ASP A 174 -22.74 0.39 -6.81
C ASP A 174 -22.19 -0.58 -5.75
N ASN A 175 -21.30 -1.49 -6.14
CA ASN A 175 -20.63 -2.45 -5.26
C ASN A 175 -19.26 -1.96 -4.76
N LYS A 176 -19.13 -0.66 -4.53
CA LYS A 176 -17.91 0.01 -4.06
C LYS A 176 -18.20 0.75 -2.75
N GLU A 177 -17.36 0.54 -1.75
CA GLU A 177 -17.52 1.18 -0.44
C GLU A 177 -16.18 1.76 0.05
N LEU A 178 -16.25 2.95 0.66
CA LEU A 178 -15.16 3.54 1.43
C LEU A 178 -15.60 3.69 2.88
N ARG A 179 -14.90 3.02 3.80
CA ARG A 179 -15.15 3.11 5.23
C ARG A 179 -13.98 3.78 5.95
N ILE A 180 -14.25 4.93 6.54
CA ILE A 180 -13.29 5.64 7.38
C ILE A 180 -13.51 5.25 8.84
N ILE A 181 -12.43 4.83 9.52
CA ILE A 181 -12.44 4.42 10.93
C ILE A 181 -12.10 5.65 11.79
N PRO A 182 -13.02 6.15 12.60
CA PRO A 182 -12.80 7.34 13.42
C PRO A 182 -11.59 7.18 14.35
N GLY A 183 -10.76 8.20 14.42
CA GLY A 183 -9.61 8.29 15.31
C GLY A 183 -8.43 7.37 14.98
N ALA A 184 -8.55 6.42 14.06
CA ALA A 184 -7.50 5.48 13.72
C ALA A 184 -6.40 6.13 12.87
N SER A 185 -5.15 5.80 13.19
CA SER A 185 -3.98 6.08 12.36
C SER A 185 -3.79 4.99 11.28
N HIS A 186 -2.74 5.12 10.47
CA HIS A 186 -2.40 4.12 9.46
C HIS A 186 -2.06 2.76 10.10
N THR A 187 -1.19 2.76 11.11
CA THR A 187 -0.70 1.53 11.75
C THR A 187 -1.67 0.93 12.77
N ASP A 188 -2.68 1.69 13.21
CA ASP A 188 -3.72 1.14 14.09
C ASP A 188 -4.55 0.05 13.41
N LEU A 189 -4.68 0.10 12.09
CA LEU A 189 -5.37 -0.93 11.32
C LEU A 189 -4.48 -2.16 10.99
N TYR A 190 -3.29 -2.25 11.57
CA TYR A 190 -2.45 -3.44 11.48
C TYR A 190 -2.71 -4.44 12.60
N ASP A 191 -2.93 -3.94 13.82
CA ASP A 191 -2.92 -4.77 15.03
C ASP A 191 -3.95 -4.40 16.11
N ARG A 192 -4.58 -3.21 16.02
CA ARG A 192 -5.60 -2.83 17.00
C ARG A 192 -6.94 -3.50 16.68
N MET A 193 -7.11 -4.71 17.22
CA MET A 193 -8.27 -5.57 16.97
C MET A 193 -9.61 -4.87 17.17
N SER A 194 -9.70 -3.94 18.13
CA SER A 194 -10.94 -3.18 18.40
C SER A 194 -11.27 -2.13 17.34
N LEU A 195 -10.30 -1.74 16.50
CA LEU A 195 -10.48 -0.74 15.44
C LEU A 195 -10.64 -1.38 14.06
N ILE A 196 -10.09 -2.58 13.87
CA ILE A 196 -10.21 -3.33 12.61
C ILE A 196 -11.66 -3.81 12.48
N PRO A 197 -12.39 -3.45 11.41
CA PRO A 197 -13.81 -3.76 11.29
C PRO A 197 -14.04 -5.20 10.77
N PHE A 198 -13.68 -6.21 11.57
CA PHE A 198 -13.76 -7.62 11.18
C PHE A 198 -15.15 -8.06 10.77
N GLU A 199 -16.19 -7.61 11.48
CA GLU A 199 -17.58 -7.93 11.15
C GLU A 199 -17.94 -7.43 9.74
N LYS A 200 -17.53 -6.19 9.42
CA LYS A 200 -17.75 -5.62 8.08
C LYS A 200 -16.99 -6.35 7.01
N LEU A 201 -15.72 -6.71 7.27
CA LEU A 201 -14.91 -7.50 6.34
C LEU A 201 -15.54 -8.87 6.08
N ASN A 202 -15.97 -9.56 7.14
CA ASN A 202 -16.63 -10.84 7.02
C ASN A 202 -17.94 -10.73 6.21
N ALA A 203 -18.80 -9.78 6.54
CA ALA A 203 -20.05 -9.55 5.82
C ALA A 203 -19.79 -9.24 4.33
N PHE A 204 -18.80 -8.40 4.03
CA PHE A 204 -18.42 -8.04 2.67
C PHE A 204 -18.02 -9.27 1.84
N PHE A 205 -17.15 -10.13 2.37
CA PHE A 205 -16.73 -11.33 1.65
C PHE A 205 -17.86 -12.37 1.56
N GLN A 206 -18.65 -12.56 2.60
CA GLN A 206 -19.82 -13.45 2.55
C GLN A 206 -20.85 -13.02 1.50
N GLU A 207 -21.06 -11.74 1.32
CA GLU A 207 -21.98 -11.20 0.34
C GLU A 207 -21.47 -11.34 -1.09
N ASN A 208 -20.19 -11.11 -1.32
CA ASN A 208 -19.60 -10.99 -2.67
C ASN A 208 -18.84 -12.23 -3.16
N LEU A 209 -18.73 -13.28 -2.35
CA LEU A 209 -18.15 -14.59 -2.69
C LEU A 209 -19.21 -15.71 -2.64
N LYS A 210 -20.39 -15.45 -3.17
CA LYS A 210 -21.49 -16.43 -3.25
C LYS A 210 -21.38 -17.27 -4.50
#